data_c739cdc3df1f8ff150bcfb5e0b725c23
#
_entry.id   c739cdc3df1f8ff150bcfb5e0b725c23
#
_cell.length_a   1.000
_cell.length_b   1.000
_cell.length_c   1.000
_cell.angle_alpha   90.00
_cell.angle_beta   90.00
_cell.angle_gamma   90.00
#
_symmetry.space_group_name_H-M   'P 1'
#
loop_
_entity.id
_entity.type
_entity.pdbx_description
1 polymer ?
#
loop_
_entity_poly.entity_id
_entity_poly.type
_entity_poly.pdbx_seq_one_letter_code
_entity_poly.pdbx_strand_id
1 'polypeptide(L)'
;MTVSELYKSVAQLGFEDSLEDDDRFIFAVNRALLQVNAIRPVTSAYVINHKPMKNKVQESSFTPIEKFEDLYFEASDVKSYYFEADGNGTMYVEKYDEELEAWVKIGMVNLSADKVFVPYRGFIKEDGIFVGDRVRLHFTGDYLYSVRNVAMYEYLYSRSEADIPSYEAYTRYDIGALVPDFLSLNSPPIKEEAEYQYLNQGYDVEGGRIILLPHDAKGLYKVIYKRKPQAVINHGEAADDMTVLDLDEDLCALLPILVASFVWVDDEPEKAQYYLAIYQERAIDIERRIVSATPVPIKNSNGW
;
A
#
# COMPACT_ATOMS: atom_id res chain seq x y z
N MET A 1 -5.82 28.95 -1.61
CA MET A 1 -6.51 29.42 -0.38
C MET A 1 -5.77 28.90 0.83
N THR A 2 -5.48 29.75 1.80
CA THR A 2 -4.94 29.33 3.10
C THR A 2 -6.06 29.06 4.10
N VAL A 3 -5.72 28.40 5.23
CA VAL A 3 -6.68 28.16 6.33
C VAL A 3 -7.20 29.49 6.88
N SER A 4 -6.34 30.50 7.04
CA SER A 4 -6.72 31.85 7.49
C SER A 4 -7.68 32.57 6.52
N GLU A 5 -7.45 32.42 5.20
CA GLU A 5 -8.36 32.98 4.19
C GLU A 5 -9.71 32.27 4.20
N LEU A 6 -9.72 30.95 4.41
CA LEU A 6 -10.96 30.16 4.55
C LEU A 6 -11.74 30.63 5.78
N TYR A 7 -11.07 30.76 6.94
CA TYR A 7 -11.70 31.24 8.17
C TYR A 7 -12.37 32.60 7.96
N LYS A 8 -11.62 33.59 7.41
CA LYS A 8 -12.16 34.93 7.12
C LYS A 8 -13.36 34.88 6.16
N SER A 9 -13.29 34.01 5.16
CA SER A 9 -14.39 33.86 4.20
C SER A 9 -15.63 33.27 4.85
N VAL A 10 -15.46 32.31 5.77
CA VAL A 10 -16.59 31.72 6.52
C VAL A 10 -17.15 32.75 7.52
N ALA A 11 -16.30 33.48 8.23
CA ALA A 11 -16.72 34.54 9.15
C ALA A 11 -17.60 35.60 8.47
N GLN A 12 -17.27 35.99 7.23
CA GLN A 12 -18.09 36.90 6.43
C GLN A 12 -19.50 36.38 6.08
N LEU A 13 -19.72 35.07 6.24
CA LEU A 13 -21.04 34.45 6.06
C LEU A 13 -21.91 34.49 7.34
N GLY A 14 -21.48 35.28 8.34
CA GLY A 14 -22.26 35.59 9.53
C GLY A 14 -21.85 34.82 10.80
N PHE A 15 -20.58 34.39 10.89
CA PHE A 15 -20.09 33.55 12.00
C PHE A 15 -19.09 34.27 12.92
N GLU A 16 -18.99 35.59 12.90
CA GLU A 16 -17.96 36.33 13.65
C GLU A 16 -17.92 35.99 15.14
N ASP A 17 -19.09 35.71 15.75
CA ASP A 17 -19.20 35.44 17.19
C ASP A 17 -19.22 33.93 17.55
N SER A 18 -19.38 33.03 16.58
CA SER A 18 -19.63 31.61 16.83
C SER A 18 -18.49 30.68 16.41
N LEU A 19 -17.48 31.20 15.76
CA LEU A 19 -16.27 30.43 15.36
C LEU A 19 -15.20 30.39 16.45
N GLU A 20 -15.48 30.86 17.64
CA GLU A 20 -14.58 30.76 18.81
C GLU A 20 -14.40 29.32 19.29
N ASP A 21 -15.27 28.39 18.85
CA ASP A 21 -15.10 26.95 19.07
C ASP A 21 -14.28 26.34 17.91
N ASP A 22 -12.98 26.39 18.07
CA ASP A 22 -12.01 25.92 17.08
C ASP A 22 -12.21 24.48 16.64
N ASP A 23 -12.58 23.60 17.56
CA ASP A 23 -12.78 22.17 17.25
C ASP A 23 -13.94 21.95 16.28
N ARG A 24 -15.03 22.71 16.44
CA ARG A 24 -16.21 22.63 15.56
C ARG A 24 -15.89 23.12 14.14
N PHE A 25 -15.16 24.23 14.05
CA PHE A 25 -14.71 24.76 12.77
C PHE A 25 -13.77 23.81 12.06
N ILE A 26 -12.73 23.31 12.75
CA ILE A 26 -11.76 22.36 12.20
C ILE A 26 -12.45 21.08 11.71
N PHE A 27 -13.39 20.55 12.49
CA PHE A 27 -14.18 19.38 12.07
C PHE A 27 -14.98 19.65 10.78
N ALA A 28 -15.63 20.79 10.71
CA ALA A 28 -16.39 21.22 9.52
C ALA A 28 -15.49 21.40 8.31
N VAL A 29 -14.32 21.99 8.46
CA VAL A 29 -13.31 22.18 7.40
C VAL A 29 -12.83 20.83 6.89
N ASN A 30 -12.40 19.92 7.76
CA ASN A 30 -11.90 18.63 7.36
C ASN A 30 -12.95 17.79 6.64
N ARG A 31 -14.20 17.87 7.08
CA ARG A 31 -15.32 17.22 6.41
C ARG A 31 -15.58 17.82 5.03
N ALA A 32 -15.53 19.15 4.92
CA ALA A 32 -15.71 19.87 3.65
C ALA A 32 -14.57 19.54 2.66
N LEU A 33 -13.33 19.49 3.12
CA LEU A 33 -12.18 19.11 2.30
C LEU A 33 -12.36 17.73 1.67
N LEU A 34 -12.82 16.75 2.43
CA LEU A 34 -13.08 15.40 1.90
C LEU A 34 -14.18 15.40 0.84
N GLN A 35 -15.28 16.13 1.06
CA GLN A 35 -16.38 16.20 0.10
C GLN A 35 -15.97 16.94 -1.19
N VAL A 36 -15.30 18.06 -1.07
CA VAL A 36 -14.86 18.86 -2.23
C VAL A 36 -13.79 18.10 -3.02
N ASN A 37 -12.86 17.43 -2.33
CA ASN A 37 -11.86 16.58 -2.99
C ASN A 37 -12.49 15.42 -3.78
N ALA A 38 -13.68 14.96 -3.41
CA ALA A 38 -14.37 13.89 -4.16
C ALA A 38 -14.79 14.32 -5.58
N ILE A 39 -15.01 15.62 -5.81
CA ILE A 39 -15.39 16.16 -7.13
C ILE A 39 -14.23 16.01 -8.13
N ARG A 40 -13.02 16.39 -7.73
CA ARG A 40 -11.79 16.25 -8.50
C ARG A 40 -10.65 15.91 -7.56
N PRO A 41 -10.43 14.61 -7.28
CA PRO A 41 -9.41 14.20 -6.34
C PRO A 41 -8.01 14.61 -6.79
N VAL A 42 -7.24 15.18 -5.88
CA VAL A 42 -5.83 15.45 -6.10
C VAL A 42 -5.11 14.14 -6.30
N THR A 43 -4.22 14.09 -7.29
CA THR A 43 -3.42 12.90 -7.58
C THR A 43 -2.00 13.05 -7.08
N SER A 44 -1.41 11.94 -6.69
CA SER A 44 -0.01 11.84 -6.33
C SER A 44 0.60 10.58 -6.94
N ALA A 45 1.89 10.40 -6.78
CA ALA A 45 2.58 9.26 -7.31
C ALA A 45 3.45 8.59 -6.24
N TYR A 46 3.44 7.27 -6.26
CA TYR A 46 4.33 6.44 -5.47
C TYR A 46 5.18 5.57 -6.41
N VAL A 47 6.47 5.45 -6.12
CA VAL A 47 7.38 4.66 -6.96
C VAL A 47 7.73 3.37 -6.25
N ILE A 48 7.37 2.26 -6.87
CA ILE A 48 7.74 0.92 -6.44
C ILE A 48 9.07 0.55 -7.13
N ASN A 49 10.10 0.31 -6.35
CA ASN A 49 11.32 -0.32 -6.86
C ASN A 49 11.15 -1.84 -6.80
N HIS A 50 10.57 -2.40 -7.85
CA HIS A 50 10.32 -3.83 -7.93
C HIS A 50 11.59 -4.57 -8.40
N LYS A 51 12.01 -5.50 -7.57
CA LYS A 51 13.13 -6.40 -7.87
C LYS A 51 12.59 -7.79 -8.11
N PRO A 52 13.14 -8.53 -9.06
CA PRO A 52 12.75 -9.92 -9.24
C PRO A 52 12.99 -10.70 -7.96
N MET A 53 12.09 -11.61 -7.67
CA MET A 53 12.28 -12.53 -6.57
C MET A 53 13.50 -13.40 -6.87
N LYS A 54 14.42 -13.44 -5.94
CA LYS A 54 15.63 -14.24 -6.06
C LYS A 54 15.52 -15.48 -5.21
N ASN A 55 15.90 -16.60 -5.81
CA ASN A 55 16.19 -17.80 -5.09
C ASN A 55 17.56 -17.62 -4.43
N LYS A 56 17.60 -17.52 -3.10
CA LYS A 56 18.88 -17.35 -2.39
C LYS A 56 19.66 -18.62 -2.30
N VAL A 57 18.96 -19.74 -2.16
CA VAL A 57 19.52 -21.07 -2.15
C VAL A 57 18.70 -21.93 -3.10
N GLN A 58 19.32 -22.36 -4.16
CA GLN A 58 18.72 -23.31 -5.10
C GLN A 58 19.47 -24.62 -4.98
N GLU A 59 18.80 -25.60 -4.46
CA GLU A 59 19.38 -26.87 -4.21
C GLU A 59 19.29 -27.84 -5.35
N SER A 60 20.12 -28.87 -5.27
CA SER A 60 19.96 -30.04 -6.10
C SER A 60 18.62 -30.71 -5.83
N SER A 61 18.14 -31.47 -6.75
CA SER A 61 16.86 -32.16 -6.64
C SER A 61 16.74 -33.13 -5.47
N PHE A 62 17.88 -33.47 -4.85
CA PHE A 62 17.90 -34.41 -3.75
C PHE A 62 19.14 -34.22 -2.87
N THR A 63 18.91 -34.01 -1.57
CA THR A 63 19.98 -33.92 -0.56
C THR A 63 19.65 -34.91 0.56
N PRO A 64 20.35 -36.06 0.66
CA PRO A 64 20.15 -37.00 1.74
C PRO A 64 20.71 -36.44 3.05
N ILE A 65 20.01 -36.69 4.15
CA ILE A 65 20.52 -36.40 5.51
C ILE A 65 21.05 -37.68 6.08
N GLU A 66 22.34 -37.71 6.41
CA GLU A 66 22.93 -38.81 7.09
C GLU A 66 22.53 -38.81 8.57
N LYS A 67 22.49 -39.97 9.17
CA LYS A 67 22.07 -40.14 10.55
C LYS A 67 22.99 -39.34 11.48
N PHE A 68 22.41 -38.47 12.29
CA PHE A 68 23.06 -37.58 13.25
C PHE A 68 23.84 -36.37 12.68
N GLU A 69 23.74 -36.12 11.40
CA GLU A 69 24.30 -34.88 10.82
C GLU A 69 23.16 -33.86 10.67
N ASP A 70 23.45 -32.60 11.06
CA ASP A 70 22.56 -31.50 10.83
C ASP A 70 22.73 -30.97 9.40
N LEU A 71 21.65 -30.71 8.75
CA LEU A 71 21.64 -30.13 7.41
C LEU A 71 21.28 -28.65 7.50
N TYR A 72 22.15 -27.81 6.95
CA TYR A 72 22.01 -26.37 6.99
C TYR A 72 21.90 -25.80 5.59
N PHE A 73 20.90 -24.92 5.39
CA PHE A 73 20.80 -24.04 4.24
C PHE A 73 20.83 -22.60 4.74
N GLU A 74 21.80 -21.83 4.32
CA GLU A 74 22.04 -20.48 4.82
C GLU A 74 21.98 -19.47 3.69
N ALA A 75 21.28 -18.34 3.93
CA ALA A 75 21.24 -17.20 3.03
C ALA A 75 21.00 -15.89 3.81
N SER A 76 21.23 -14.75 3.15
CA SER A 76 20.88 -13.44 3.69
C SER A 76 19.57 -12.92 3.08
N ASP A 77 18.92 -11.98 3.76
CA ASP A 77 17.71 -11.27 3.28
C ASP A 77 16.50 -12.18 3.01
N VAL A 78 16.36 -13.26 3.75
CA VAL A 78 15.31 -14.26 3.53
C VAL A 78 14.00 -13.81 4.16
N LYS A 79 12.91 -13.77 3.38
CA LYS A 79 11.55 -13.45 3.83
C LYS A 79 10.61 -14.64 3.77
N SER A 80 10.89 -15.62 2.90
CA SER A 80 10.09 -16.83 2.77
C SER A 80 10.93 -18.02 2.33
N TYR A 81 10.42 -19.20 2.58
CA TYR A 81 11.10 -20.45 2.23
C TYR A 81 10.12 -21.49 1.67
N TYR A 82 10.70 -22.40 0.91
CA TYR A 82 10.06 -23.63 0.42
C TYR A 82 11.05 -24.77 0.47
N PHE A 83 10.57 -25.94 0.81
CA PHE A 83 11.33 -27.19 0.69
C PHE A 83 10.37 -28.39 0.66
N GLU A 84 10.87 -29.53 0.25
CA GLU A 84 10.20 -30.82 0.39
C GLU A 84 11.05 -31.73 1.28
N ALA A 85 10.38 -32.41 2.22
CA ALA A 85 11.05 -33.33 3.12
C ALA A 85 10.35 -34.69 3.17
N ASP A 86 11.15 -35.74 3.35
CA ASP A 86 10.73 -37.11 3.60
C ASP A 86 11.19 -37.53 4.99
N GLY A 87 10.26 -38.10 5.77
CA GLY A 87 10.53 -38.54 7.15
C GLY A 87 10.02 -37.58 8.22
N ASN A 88 10.41 -37.86 9.46
CA ASN A 88 9.98 -37.11 10.64
C ASN A 88 11.15 -36.38 11.29
N GLY A 89 10.94 -35.13 11.61
CA GLY A 89 11.99 -34.30 12.20
C GLY A 89 11.48 -32.90 12.54
N THR A 90 12.40 -31.98 12.68
CA THR A 90 12.10 -30.57 12.94
C THR A 90 12.99 -29.71 12.05
N MET A 91 12.39 -28.73 11.40
CA MET A 91 13.12 -27.64 10.78
C MET A 91 13.00 -26.40 11.67
N TYR A 92 14.13 -25.82 12.01
CA TYR A 92 14.21 -24.53 12.69
C TYR A 92 14.55 -23.44 11.69
N VAL A 93 13.87 -22.31 11.80
CA VAL A 93 14.31 -21.07 11.19
C VAL A 93 15.17 -20.36 12.23
N GLU A 94 16.40 -20.07 11.91
CA GLU A 94 17.34 -19.45 12.82
C GLU A 94 17.95 -18.20 12.16
N LYS A 95 18.10 -17.14 12.96
CA LYS A 95 18.77 -15.90 12.59
C LYS A 95 20.11 -15.83 13.29
N TYR A 96 21.15 -15.38 12.60
CA TYR A 96 22.43 -15.12 13.24
C TYR A 96 22.35 -13.79 13.99
N ASP A 97 22.65 -13.84 15.26
CA ASP A 97 22.75 -12.68 16.14
C ASP A 97 24.24 -12.30 16.28
N GLU A 98 24.58 -11.11 15.77
CA GLU A 98 25.96 -10.63 15.78
C GLU A 98 26.45 -10.25 17.17
N GLU A 99 25.54 -9.84 18.08
CA GLU A 99 25.89 -9.48 19.46
C GLU A 99 26.20 -10.73 20.30
N LEU A 100 25.43 -11.79 20.06
CA LEU A 100 25.60 -13.07 20.75
C LEU A 100 26.62 -14.00 20.04
N GLU A 101 27.04 -13.66 18.84
CA GLU A 101 27.83 -14.49 17.94
C GLU A 101 27.25 -15.92 17.80
N ALA A 102 25.90 -16.02 17.76
CA ALA A 102 25.18 -17.29 17.80
C ALA A 102 23.95 -17.30 16.91
N TRP A 103 23.52 -18.50 16.54
CA TRP A 103 22.26 -18.72 15.84
C TRP A 103 21.10 -18.76 16.84
N VAL A 104 20.12 -17.86 16.67
CA VAL A 104 18.93 -17.75 17.51
C VAL A 104 17.72 -18.29 16.76
N LYS A 105 16.96 -19.19 17.41
CA LYS A 105 15.74 -19.77 16.84
C LYS A 105 14.63 -18.73 16.82
N ILE A 106 14.09 -18.45 15.61
CA ILE A 106 12.99 -17.51 15.40
C ILE A 106 11.71 -18.21 14.90
N GLY A 107 11.81 -19.47 14.51
CA GLY A 107 10.64 -20.27 14.10
C GLY A 107 10.97 -21.77 14.06
N MET A 108 9.91 -22.57 13.99
CA MET A 108 10.08 -24.01 13.82
C MET A 108 8.90 -24.62 13.04
N VAL A 109 9.17 -25.69 12.32
CA VAL A 109 8.18 -26.53 11.63
C VAL A 109 8.43 -27.99 11.97
N ASN A 110 7.40 -28.67 12.46
CA ASN A 110 7.46 -30.11 12.67
C ASN A 110 7.21 -30.82 11.34
N LEU A 111 8.15 -31.67 10.99
CA LEU A 111 8.08 -32.48 9.78
C LEU A 111 7.44 -33.83 10.12
N SER A 112 6.43 -34.19 9.36
CA SER A 112 5.73 -35.45 9.51
C SER A 112 5.40 -35.98 8.12
N ALA A 113 6.23 -36.86 7.60
CA ALA A 113 6.05 -37.49 6.32
C ALA A 113 6.39 -38.98 6.41
N ASP A 114 5.50 -39.82 5.98
CA ASP A 114 5.69 -41.26 6.05
C ASP A 114 6.20 -41.77 4.69
N LYS A 115 7.50 -41.61 4.46
CA LYS A 115 8.23 -42.05 3.25
C LYS A 115 7.72 -41.42 1.94
N VAL A 116 7.16 -40.23 2.01
CA VAL A 116 6.72 -39.45 0.85
C VAL A 116 7.17 -38.02 1.03
N PHE A 117 7.73 -37.42 -0.01
CA PHE A 117 8.07 -36.02 0.04
C PHE A 117 6.83 -35.15 0.20
N VAL A 118 6.78 -34.41 1.31
CA VAL A 118 5.73 -33.44 1.59
C VAL A 118 6.29 -32.02 1.42
N PRO A 119 5.60 -31.16 0.70
CA PRO A 119 6.00 -29.78 0.54
C PRO A 119 5.72 -28.98 1.81
N TYR A 120 6.73 -28.22 2.25
CA TYR A 120 6.66 -27.29 3.35
C TYR A 120 7.01 -25.90 2.85
N ARG A 121 6.38 -24.90 3.43
CA ARG A 121 6.61 -23.50 3.09
C ARG A 121 6.23 -22.61 4.25
N GLY A 122 6.80 -21.44 4.30
CA GLY A 122 6.46 -20.46 5.31
C GLY A 122 7.01 -19.09 5.01
N PHE A 123 6.47 -18.15 5.74
CA PHE A 123 6.95 -16.79 5.79
C PHE A 123 7.70 -16.59 7.10
N ILE A 124 8.77 -15.84 7.01
CA ILE A 124 9.49 -15.41 8.20
C ILE A 124 8.86 -14.08 8.61
N LYS A 125 8.30 -14.04 9.82
CA LYS A 125 7.61 -12.84 10.32
C LYS A 125 8.55 -11.64 10.33
N GLU A 126 8.04 -10.50 9.90
CA GLU A 126 8.81 -9.27 9.74
C GLU A 126 9.40 -8.70 11.04
N ASP A 127 8.86 -9.08 12.19
CA ASP A 127 9.20 -8.51 13.51
C ASP A 127 10.61 -8.86 14.02
N GLY A 128 11.56 -9.08 13.14
CA GLY A 128 12.92 -9.40 13.60
C GLY A 128 13.94 -9.63 12.51
N ILE A 129 13.58 -9.48 11.23
CA ILE A 129 14.52 -9.67 10.13
C ILE A 129 14.66 -8.37 9.34
N PHE A 130 15.88 -7.85 9.33
CA PHE A 130 16.29 -6.66 8.60
C PHE A 130 17.06 -7.02 7.33
N VAL A 131 17.29 -6.04 6.48
CA VAL A 131 18.14 -6.20 5.29
C VAL A 131 19.56 -6.54 5.73
N GLY A 132 20.13 -7.59 5.16
CA GLY A 132 21.48 -8.07 5.48
C GLY A 132 21.52 -9.19 6.52
N ASP A 133 20.43 -9.45 7.23
CA ASP A 133 20.38 -10.53 8.21
C ASP A 133 20.64 -11.89 7.57
N ARG A 134 21.50 -12.68 8.23
CA ARG A 134 21.77 -14.08 7.87
C ARG A 134 20.70 -14.97 8.50
N VAL A 135 20.07 -15.79 7.69
CA VAL A 135 19.04 -16.74 8.11
C VAL A 135 19.44 -18.12 7.64
N ARG A 136 19.20 -19.13 8.47
CA ARG A 136 19.34 -20.52 8.04
C ARG A 136 18.11 -21.35 8.34
N LEU A 137 17.90 -22.34 7.50
CA LEU A 137 16.98 -23.44 7.76
C LEU A 137 17.83 -24.61 8.29
N HIS A 138 17.59 -24.94 9.55
CA HIS A 138 18.31 -26.00 10.25
C HIS A 138 17.39 -27.21 10.39
N PHE A 139 17.75 -28.31 9.72
CA PHE A 139 16.99 -29.55 9.72
C PHE A 139 17.65 -30.55 10.66
N THR A 140 16.83 -31.13 11.54
CA THR A 140 17.27 -32.14 12.51
C THR A 140 16.19 -33.18 12.75
N GLY A 141 16.59 -34.39 13.08
CA GLY A 141 15.67 -35.47 13.44
C GLY A 141 16.18 -36.86 13.08
N ASP A 142 15.98 -37.80 13.99
CA ASP A 142 16.49 -39.17 13.84
C ASP A 142 15.83 -39.95 12.70
N TYR A 143 14.65 -39.52 12.25
CA TYR A 143 13.85 -40.17 11.21
C TYR A 143 13.65 -39.31 9.97
N LEU A 144 14.44 -38.26 9.82
CA LEU A 144 14.47 -37.46 8.61
C LEU A 144 15.41 -38.13 7.58
N TYR A 145 14.91 -38.47 6.42
CA TYR A 145 15.68 -39.21 5.41
C TYR A 145 16.29 -38.31 4.36
N SER A 146 15.54 -37.35 3.88
CA SER A 146 16.07 -36.39 2.89
C SER A 146 15.25 -35.14 2.79
N VAL A 147 15.90 -34.09 2.28
CA VAL A 147 15.31 -32.79 1.95
C VAL A 147 15.67 -32.48 0.50
N ARG A 148 14.73 -31.93 -0.25
CA ARG A 148 14.95 -31.53 -1.65
C ARG A 148 14.23 -30.23 -1.97
N ASN A 149 14.55 -29.66 -3.13
CA ASN A 149 13.93 -28.46 -3.68
C ASN A 149 13.92 -27.29 -2.68
N VAL A 150 15.00 -27.13 -1.90
CA VAL A 150 15.11 -26.03 -0.94
C VAL A 150 15.24 -24.71 -1.69
N ALA A 151 14.41 -23.76 -1.34
CA ALA A 151 14.42 -22.42 -1.89
C ALA A 151 14.15 -21.39 -0.79
N MET A 152 14.92 -20.33 -0.77
CA MET A 152 14.76 -19.19 0.12
C MET A 152 14.67 -17.90 -0.69
N TYR A 153 13.75 -17.04 -0.33
CA TYR A 153 13.34 -15.90 -1.14
C TYR A 153 13.44 -14.59 -0.36
N GLU A 154 13.86 -13.53 -1.04
CA GLU A 154 13.94 -12.16 -0.48
C GLU A 154 12.58 -11.53 -0.24
N TYR A 155 11.54 -11.99 -0.91
CA TYR A 155 10.22 -11.37 -0.90
C TYR A 155 9.17 -12.30 -0.35
N LEU A 156 8.14 -11.68 0.26
CA LEU A 156 6.94 -12.41 0.67
C LEU A 156 6.07 -12.71 -0.55
N TYR A 157 5.49 -13.92 -0.58
CA TYR A 157 4.50 -14.26 -1.58
C TYR A 157 3.16 -13.64 -1.22
N SER A 158 2.46 -13.15 -2.24
CA SER A 158 1.16 -12.52 -2.08
C SER A 158 -0.01 -13.49 -2.03
N ARG A 159 0.17 -14.72 -2.48
CA ARG A 159 -0.90 -15.70 -2.54
C ARG A 159 -1.02 -16.53 -1.27
N SER A 160 -2.24 -17.06 -1.06
CA SER A 160 -2.55 -17.93 0.07
C SER A 160 -1.58 -19.11 0.16
N GLU A 161 -1.43 -19.65 1.33
CA GLU A 161 -0.56 -20.80 1.61
C GLU A 161 -0.73 -22.01 0.66
N ALA A 162 -1.81 -22.01 -0.17
CA ALA A 162 -2.05 -23.09 -1.11
C ALA A 162 -1.17 -23.06 -2.36
N ASP A 163 -0.64 -21.90 -2.73
CA ASP A 163 0.11 -21.75 -3.97
C ASP A 163 1.60 -21.64 -3.70
N ILE A 164 2.30 -22.73 -3.95
CA ILE A 164 3.76 -22.73 -4.00
C ILE A 164 4.20 -21.70 -5.05
N PRO A 165 5.33 -21.02 -4.82
CA PRO A 165 5.88 -20.13 -5.82
C PRO A 165 6.13 -20.87 -7.12
N SER A 166 5.11 -20.87 -7.95
CA SER A 166 5.29 -21.15 -9.35
C SER A 166 5.90 -19.91 -10.00
N TYR A 167 6.33 -20.04 -11.22
CA TYR A 167 6.79 -18.92 -12.05
C TYR A 167 5.75 -17.80 -12.23
N GLU A 168 4.52 -18.05 -11.82
CA GLU A 168 3.38 -17.12 -11.87
C GLU A 168 3.16 -16.36 -10.54
N ALA A 169 4.06 -16.49 -9.57
CA ALA A 169 3.95 -15.79 -8.32
C ALA A 169 4.07 -14.27 -8.52
N TYR A 170 3.30 -13.53 -7.74
CA TYR A 170 3.29 -12.09 -7.75
C TYR A 170 3.82 -11.55 -6.44
N THR A 171 4.58 -10.46 -6.51
CA THR A 171 4.91 -9.65 -5.35
C THR A 171 3.79 -8.67 -5.08
N ARG A 172 3.34 -8.62 -3.83
CA ARG A 172 2.20 -7.82 -3.39
C ARG A 172 2.66 -6.49 -2.82
N TYR A 173 2.08 -5.40 -3.31
CA TYR A 173 2.29 -4.04 -2.81
C TYR A 173 0.96 -3.44 -2.38
N ASP A 174 0.71 -3.37 -1.08
CA ASP A 174 -0.45 -2.69 -0.52
C ASP A 174 -0.20 -1.17 -0.47
N ILE A 175 -0.60 -0.47 -1.53
CA ILE A 175 -0.42 0.98 -1.62
C ILE A 175 -1.17 1.70 -0.50
N GLY A 176 -2.33 1.17 -0.08
CA GLY A 176 -3.08 1.75 1.03
C GLY A 176 -2.37 1.66 2.38
N ALA A 177 -1.44 0.70 2.56
CA ALA A 177 -0.60 0.60 3.75
C ALA A 177 0.70 1.39 3.62
N LEU A 178 1.25 1.47 2.40
CA LEU A 178 2.51 2.17 2.13
C LEU A 178 2.35 3.70 2.09
N VAL A 179 1.15 4.18 1.76
CA VAL A 179 0.87 5.60 1.54
C VAL A 179 -0.30 6.03 2.43
N PRO A 180 -0.07 6.78 3.51
CA PRO A 180 -1.11 7.11 4.50
C PRO A 180 -2.29 7.92 3.94
N ASP A 181 -2.05 8.74 2.94
CA ASP A 181 -3.05 9.59 2.29
C ASP A 181 -3.75 8.91 1.10
N PHE A 182 -3.50 7.63 0.87
CA PHE A 182 -4.11 6.88 -0.22
C PHE A 182 -5.65 6.86 -0.13
N LEU A 183 -6.30 7.14 -1.25
CA LEU A 183 -7.75 7.04 -1.40
C LEU A 183 -8.14 5.93 -2.38
N SER A 184 -7.61 5.96 -3.59
CA SER A 184 -7.81 4.93 -4.62
C SER A 184 -6.76 5.03 -5.72
N LEU A 185 -6.56 3.97 -6.47
CA LEU A 185 -5.74 4.03 -7.68
C LEU A 185 -6.40 4.93 -8.72
N ASN A 186 -5.59 5.72 -9.42
CA ASN A 186 -6.06 6.59 -10.51
C ASN A 186 -5.85 5.96 -11.90
N SER A 187 -4.79 5.19 -12.06
CA SER A 187 -4.45 4.55 -13.32
C SER A 187 -3.67 3.25 -13.07
N PRO A 188 -3.54 2.39 -14.08
CA PRO A 188 -2.60 1.29 -14.05
C PRO A 188 -1.18 1.75 -13.70
N PRO A 189 -0.37 0.89 -13.06
CA PRO A 189 1.04 1.17 -12.85
C PRO A 189 1.78 1.43 -14.16
N ILE A 190 2.68 2.40 -14.15
CA ILE A 190 3.50 2.77 -15.31
C ILE A 190 4.92 2.31 -15.02
N LYS A 191 5.48 1.47 -15.88
CA LYS A 191 6.89 1.12 -15.77
C LYS A 191 7.75 2.29 -16.28
N GLU A 192 8.65 2.78 -15.43
CA GLU A 192 9.62 3.81 -15.79
C GLU A 192 10.77 3.17 -16.57
N GLU A 193 10.64 3.14 -17.88
CA GLU A 193 11.73 2.87 -18.82
C GLU A 193 12.03 4.15 -19.59
N ALA A 194 13.08 4.14 -20.41
CA ALA A 194 13.49 5.31 -21.22
C ALA A 194 12.36 5.89 -22.09
N GLU A 195 11.35 5.09 -22.38
CA GLU A 195 10.07 5.50 -22.95
C GLU A 195 8.97 5.02 -22.01
N TYR A 196 8.17 5.93 -21.49
CA TYR A 196 7.04 5.61 -20.59
C TYR A 196 6.08 4.64 -21.26
N GLN A 197 6.11 3.39 -20.84
CA GLN A 197 5.18 2.38 -21.31
C GLN A 197 4.19 2.03 -20.20
N TYR A 198 2.90 2.14 -20.52
CA TYR A 198 1.89 1.58 -19.65
C TYR A 198 2.01 0.07 -19.64
N LEU A 199 2.00 -0.51 -18.44
CA LEU A 199 1.88 -1.96 -18.30
C LEU A 199 0.48 -2.36 -18.72
N ASN A 200 0.36 -2.82 -19.97
CA ASN A 200 -0.90 -3.37 -20.46
C ASN A 200 -1.07 -4.86 -20.13
N GLN A 201 -0.03 -5.50 -19.63
CA GLN A 201 -0.03 -6.93 -19.30
C GLN A 201 0.89 -7.21 -18.11
N GLY A 202 0.52 -8.19 -17.28
CA GLY A 202 1.41 -8.73 -16.26
C GLY A 202 1.31 -8.09 -14.89
N TYR A 203 0.28 -7.34 -14.59
CA TYR A 203 -0.04 -6.93 -13.22
C TYR A 203 -1.50 -7.28 -12.93
N ASP A 204 -1.82 -7.36 -11.64
CA ASP A 204 -3.20 -7.48 -11.16
C ASP A 204 -3.44 -6.49 -10.02
N VAL A 205 -4.71 -6.22 -9.71
CA VAL A 205 -5.10 -5.29 -8.65
C VAL A 205 -6.15 -5.94 -7.77
N GLU A 206 -5.82 -6.13 -6.51
CA GLU A 206 -6.75 -6.66 -5.50
C GLU A 206 -7.37 -5.52 -4.68
N GLY A 207 -8.69 -5.56 -4.52
CA GLY A 207 -9.42 -4.62 -3.65
C GLY A 207 -9.23 -3.14 -4.00
N GLY A 208 -8.80 -2.82 -5.22
CA GLY A 208 -8.58 -1.45 -5.67
C GLY A 208 -7.41 -0.70 -5.02
N ARG A 209 -6.58 -1.38 -4.23
CA ARG A 209 -5.46 -0.77 -3.50
C ARG A 209 -4.15 -1.57 -3.54
N ILE A 210 -4.23 -2.86 -3.81
CA ILE A 210 -3.07 -3.74 -3.78
C ILE A 210 -2.66 -4.01 -5.21
N ILE A 211 -1.40 -3.75 -5.52
CA ILE A 211 -0.81 -4.04 -6.83
C ILE A 211 0.00 -5.32 -6.73
N LEU A 212 -0.27 -6.24 -7.63
CA LEU A 212 0.43 -7.49 -7.80
C LEU A 212 1.35 -7.36 -9.02
N LEU A 213 2.65 -7.45 -8.82
CA LEU A 213 3.64 -7.46 -9.90
C LEU A 213 4.25 -8.86 -10.03
N PRO A 214 4.38 -9.40 -11.25
CA PRO A 214 5.02 -10.70 -11.47
C PRO A 214 6.41 -10.73 -10.85
N HIS A 215 6.77 -11.86 -10.24
CA HIS A 215 8.04 -11.98 -9.54
C HIS A 215 9.28 -11.87 -10.44
N ASP A 216 9.15 -12.13 -11.73
CA ASP A 216 10.22 -12.01 -12.74
C ASP A 216 10.33 -10.60 -13.31
N ALA A 217 9.34 -9.74 -13.08
CA ALA A 217 9.42 -8.35 -13.47
C ALA A 217 10.47 -7.60 -12.64
N LYS A 218 11.07 -6.59 -13.23
CA LYS A 218 12.04 -5.72 -12.55
C LYS A 218 11.93 -4.29 -13.05
N GLY A 219 12.26 -3.35 -12.19
CA GLY A 219 12.34 -1.95 -12.54
C GLY A 219 11.57 -1.06 -11.58
N LEU A 220 11.47 0.20 -11.96
CA LEU A 220 10.70 1.19 -11.24
C LEU A 220 9.30 1.26 -11.83
N TYR A 221 8.30 1.19 -10.96
CA TYR A 221 6.90 1.28 -11.33
C TYR A 221 6.27 2.47 -10.63
N LYS A 222 5.83 3.43 -11.42
CA LYS A 222 5.11 4.60 -10.93
C LYS A 222 3.63 4.28 -10.80
N VAL A 223 3.12 4.39 -9.61
CA VAL A 223 1.71 4.21 -9.26
C VAL A 223 1.10 5.58 -9.04
N ILE A 224 0.17 5.96 -9.89
CA ILE A 224 -0.58 7.21 -9.72
C ILE A 224 -1.85 6.89 -8.94
N TYR A 225 -2.04 7.58 -7.84
CA TYR A 225 -3.18 7.38 -6.96
C TYR A 225 -3.89 8.70 -6.64
N LYS A 226 -5.16 8.61 -6.32
CA LYS A 226 -5.95 9.70 -5.74
C LYS A 226 -5.66 9.73 -4.26
N ARG A 227 -5.41 10.91 -3.73
CA ARG A 227 -5.08 11.07 -2.32
C ARG A 227 -6.15 11.82 -1.54
N LYS A 228 -6.19 11.58 -0.25
CA LYS A 228 -6.96 12.40 0.69
C LYS A 228 -6.31 13.77 0.78
N PRO A 229 -7.08 14.84 0.92
CA PRO A 229 -6.51 16.15 1.23
C PRO A 229 -5.84 16.12 2.60
N GLN A 230 -4.82 16.96 2.78
CA GLN A 230 -4.20 17.12 4.09
C GLN A 230 -5.22 17.68 5.08
N ALA A 231 -5.35 17.03 6.23
CA ALA A 231 -6.25 17.49 7.28
C ALA A 231 -5.67 18.75 7.95
N VAL A 232 -6.54 19.70 8.25
CA VAL A 232 -6.23 20.83 9.12
C VAL A 232 -6.28 20.35 10.57
N ILE A 233 -5.19 20.54 11.31
CA ILE A 233 -5.06 20.02 12.68
C ILE A 233 -5.46 21.09 13.69
N ASN A 234 -5.09 22.33 13.42
CA ASN A 234 -5.27 23.43 14.35
C ASN A 234 -5.62 24.72 13.64
N HIS A 235 -6.37 25.59 14.30
CA HIS A 235 -6.65 26.95 13.85
C HIS A 235 -6.12 27.92 14.90
N GLY A 236 -5.51 29.02 14.48
CA GLY A 236 -4.98 30.03 15.40
C GLY A 236 -3.50 29.88 15.78
N GLU A 237 -2.87 28.76 15.43
CA GLU A 237 -1.40 28.69 15.43
C GLU A 237 -0.86 29.26 14.11
N ALA A 238 0.14 30.13 14.20
CA ALA A 238 0.68 30.87 13.04
C ALA A 238 1.13 29.94 11.89
N ALA A 239 1.53 28.70 12.19
CA ALA A 239 1.93 27.72 11.20
C ALA A 239 0.75 27.17 10.40
N ASP A 240 -0.39 26.89 11.06
CA ASP A 240 -1.58 26.33 10.42
C ASP A 240 -2.36 27.38 9.64
N ASP A 241 -2.41 28.62 10.12
CA ASP A 241 -3.05 29.73 9.44
C ASP A 241 -2.46 30.01 8.05
N MET A 242 -1.17 29.75 7.88
CA MET A 242 -0.46 29.90 6.60
C MET A 242 -0.47 28.64 5.74
N THR A 243 -1.02 27.53 6.25
CA THR A 243 -1.11 26.29 5.49
C THR A 243 -2.00 26.49 4.26
N VAL A 244 -1.45 26.22 3.09
CA VAL A 244 -2.19 26.26 1.82
C VAL A 244 -3.01 24.99 1.69
N LEU A 245 -4.30 25.14 1.47
CA LEU A 245 -5.21 24.03 1.23
C LEU A 245 -4.87 23.38 -0.12
N ASP A 246 -4.69 22.10 -0.09
CA ASP A 246 -4.24 21.30 -1.23
C ASP A 246 -5.42 20.86 -2.10
N LEU A 247 -6.02 21.84 -2.75
CA LEU A 247 -7.12 21.71 -3.70
C LEU A 247 -6.92 22.70 -4.85
N ASP A 248 -7.53 22.39 -5.97
CA ASP A 248 -7.56 23.33 -7.09
C ASP A 248 -8.32 24.61 -6.73
N GLU A 249 -7.96 25.72 -7.34
CA GLU A 249 -8.49 27.05 -6.99
C GLU A 249 -10.01 27.16 -7.12
N ASP A 250 -10.58 26.57 -8.15
CA ASP A 250 -12.04 26.52 -8.39
C ASP A 250 -12.77 25.67 -7.34
N LEU A 251 -12.13 24.62 -6.83
CA LEU A 251 -12.66 23.82 -5.73
C LEU A 251 -12.53 24.54 -4.39
N CYS A 252 -11.44 25.27 -4.17
CA CYS A 252 -11.28 26.10 -2.98
C CYS A 252 -12.41 27.10 -2.79
N ALA A 253 -12.98 27.62 -3.88
CA ALA A 253 -14.11 28.55 -3.82
C ALA A 253 -15.42 27.92 -3.29
N LEU A 254 -15.53 26.60 -3.26
CA LEU A 254 -16.66 25.88 -2.68
C LEU A 254 -16.58 25.72 -1.16
N LEU A 255 -15.36 25.73 -0.61
CA LEU A 255 -15.13 25.42 0.80
C LEU A 255 -15.87 26.36 1.77
N PRO A 256 -15.81 27.69 1.63
CA PRO A 256 -16.47 28.57 2.58
C PRO A 256 -17.97 28.29 2.70
N ILE A 257 -18.62 28.01 1.57
CA ILE A 257 -20.06 27.75 1.48
C ILE A 257 -20.42 26.42 2.16
N LEU A 258 -19.62 25.38 1.89
CA LEU A 258 -19.85 24.06 2.45
C LEU A 258 -19.54 24.02 3.95
N VAL A 259 -18.46 24.67 4.39
CA VAL A 259 -18.13 24.81 5.83
C VAL A 259 -19.25 25.57 6.54
N ALA A 260 -19.73 26.68 5.97
CA ALA A 260 -20.87 27.43 6.51
C ALA A 260 -22.11 26.53 6.67
N SER A 261 -22.41 25.67 5.70
CA SER A 261 -23.53 24.75 5.82
C SER A 261 -23.40 23.80 7.00
N PHE A 262 -22.17 23.35 7.34
CA PHE A 262 -21.95 22.44 8.46
C PHE A 262 -21.99 23.16 9.81
N VAL A 263 -21.46 24.37 9.88
CA VAL A 263 -21.43 25.15 11.14
C VAL A 263 -22.84 25.62 11.54
N TRP A 264 -23.69 25.98 10.56
CA TRP A 264 -25.05 26.44 10.85
C TRP A 264 -26.07 25.33 11.18
N VAL A 265 -25.73 24.05 11.05
CA VAL A 265 -26.65 22.93 11.21
C VAL A 265 -27.43 22.97 12.53
N ASP A 266 -26.74 23.28 13.63
CA ASP A 266 -27.33 23.21 14.97
C ASP A 266 -28.03 24.53 15.38
N ASP A 267 -27.53 25.66 14.89
CA ASP A 267 -28.01 26.96 15.32
C ASP A 267 -29.13 27.52 14.41
N GLU A 268 -28.93 27.44 13.09
CA GLU A 268 -29.90 27.92 12.09
C GLU A 268 -30.02 26.91 10.91
N PRO A 269 -30.81 25.85 11.06
CA PRO A 269 -30.95 24.80 10.04
C PRO A 269 -31.38 25.28 8.67
N GLU A 270 -32.20 26.36 8.60
CA GLU A 270 -32.61 26.93 7.34
C GLU A 270 -31.47 27.60 6.56
N LYS A 271 -30.56 28.29 7.29
CA LYS A 271 -29.35 28.83 6.68
C LYS A 271 -28.42 27.71 6.24
N ALA A 272 -28.27 26.64 7.05
CA ALA A 272 -27.47 25.49 6.69
C ALA A 272 -27.94 24.87 5.36
N GLN A 273 -29.24 24.68 5.21
CA GLN A 273 -29.86 24.16 3.97
C GLN A 273 -29.67 25.12 2.79
N TYR A 274 -29.77 26.42 3.02
CA TYR A 274 -29.54 27.42 1.98
C TYR A 274 -28.09 27.35 1.45
N TYR A 275 -27.09 27.31 2.33
CA TYR A 275 -25.71 27.20 1.91
C TYR A 275 -25.40 25.84 1.25
N LEU A 276 -26.01 24.77 1.74
CA LEU A 276 -25.87 23.44 1.13
C LEU A 276 -26.41 23.43 -0.30
N ALA A 277 -27.55 24.06 -0.54
CA ALA A 277 -28.15 24.17 -1.88
C ALA A 277 -27.24 24.94 -2.85
N ILE A 278 -26.69 26.08 -2.41
CA ILE A 278 -25.70 26.84 -3.20
C ILE A 278 -24.47 26.02 -3.52
N TYR A 279 -23.97 25.29 -2.53
CA TYR A 279 -22.81 24.38 -2.74
C TYR A 279 -23.14 23.33 -3.82
N GLN A 280 -24.28 22.65 -3.72
CA GLN A 280 -24.66 21.60 -4.65
C GLN A 280 -24.79 22.13 -6.10
N GLU A 281 -25.42 23.32 -6.28
CA GLU A 281 -25.53 23.95 -7.59
C GLU A 281 -24.14 24.24 -8.20
N ARG A 282 -23.26 24.85 -7.43
CA ARG A 282 -21.89 25.17 -7.90
C ARG A 282 -21.03 23.91 -8.14
N ALA A 283 -21.16 22.89 -7.29
CA ALA A 283 -20.46 21.63 -7.46
C ALA A 283 -20.84 20.93 -8.78
N ILE A 284 -22.14 20.89 -9.09
CA ILE A 284 -22.65 20.34 -10.37
C ILE A 284 -22.08 21.10 -11.55
N ASP A 285 -21.97 22.43 -11.48
CA ASP A 285 -21.40 23.23 -12.57
C ASP A 285 -19.92 22.95 -12.80
N ILE A 286 -19.16 22.73 -11.72
CA ILE A 286 -17.74 22.33 -11.82
C ILE A 286 -17.63 20.93 -12.40
N GLU A 287 -18.41 19.96 -11.92
CA GLU A 287 -18.43 18.59 -12.46
C GLU A 287 -18.73 18.57 -13.96
N ARG A 288 -19.70 19.34 -14.42
CA ARG A 288 -20.05 19.47 -15.85
C ARG A 288 -18.88 20.01 -16.67
N ARG A 289 -18.16 21.00 -16.15
CA ARG A 289 -16.96 21.53 -16.83
C ARG A 289 -15.85 20.47 -16.94
N ILE A 290 -15.63 19.69 -15.88
CA ILE A 290 -14.64 18.62 -15.88
C ILE A 290 -15.00 17.56 -16.93
N VAL A 291 -16.24 17.11 -16.98
CA VAL A 291 -16.70 16.11 -17.94
C VAL A 291 -16.56 16.62 -19.38
N SER A 292 -16.88 17.89 -19.63
CA SER A 292 -16.76 18.48 -20.96
C SER A 292 -15.31 18.71 -21.40
N ALA A 293 -14.39 18.88 -20.47
CA ALA A 293 -12.96 19.06 -20.75
C ALA A 293 -12.18 17.74 -20.92
N THR A 294 -12.77 16.60 -20.53
CA THR A 294 -12.12 15.31 -20.71
C THR A 294 -12.09 14.93 -22.20
N PRO A 295 -10.90 14.78 -22.81
CA PRO A 295 -10.83 14.38 -24.21
C PRO A 295 -11.49 13.03 -24.40
N VAL A 296 -12.53 12.97 -25.20
CA VAL A 296 -13.11 11.69 -25.63
C VAL A 296 -12.06 11.01 -26.51
N PRO A 297 -11.56 9.81 -26.17
CA PRO A 297 -10.65 9.11 -27.04
C PRO A 297 -11.34 8.87 -28.37
N ILE A 298 -10.87 9.51 -29.43
CA ILE A 298 -11.34 9.26 -30.79
C ILE A 298 -10.94 7.83 -31.12
N LYS A 299 -11.87 6.89 -30.97
CA LYS A 299 -11.68 5.55 -31.54
C LYS A 299 -11.66 5.72 -33.06
N ASN A 300 -10.45 5.67 -33.63
CA ASN A 300 -10.33 5.58 -35.05
C ASN A 300 -10.93 4.24 -35.52
N SER A 301 -12.17 4.27 -35.96
CA SER A 301 -12.90 3.10 -36.44
C SER A 301 -12.42 2.63 -37.82
N ASN A 302 -11.53 3.41 -38.45
CA ASN A 302 -11.04 3.17 -39.80
C ASN A 302 -9.60 2.67 -39.74
N GLY A 303 -9.33 1.52 -39.17
CA GLY A 303 -8.07 0.80 -39.12
C GLY A 303 -6.98 1.19 -40.13
N TRP A 304 -6.37 2.36 -39.92
CA TRP A 304 -5.12 2.79 -40.58
C TRP A 304 -4.01 2.82 -39.56
#